data_3548db6e23761a20386bc623c78e4e7f
#
_entry.id   3548db6e23761a20386bc623c78e4e7f
#
_cell.length_a   1.000
_cell.length_b   1.000
_cell.length_c   1.000
_cell.angle_alpha   90.00
_cell.angle_beta   90.00
_cell.angle_gamma   90.00
#
_symmetry.space_group_name_H-M   'P 1'
#
loop_
_entity.id
_entity.type
_entity.pdbx_description
1 polymer ?
#
loop_
_entity_poly.entity_id
_entity_poly.type
_entity_poly.pdbx_seq_one_letter_code
_entity_poly.pdbx_strand_id
1 'polypeptide(L)'
;WGEITPSIVIGSCPMTAADLECIVAANRITALLSLQHDDCLAYWDIDYPGMVATARRMNVIMARCPIRDFDIADMRKRLPEAVSMLAGLIGSERRTYVHCTAGMGRAPLTVLGYLIWVAGYNREEAIRLILQERPEAVPAWEAFDDAETDLEKCYRREIKALAYKLHEAGVNADPGADWHQAKTRILREKLATGDPGFIGLQNATRSGH
;
A
#
# COMPACT_ATOMS: atom_id res chain seq x y z
N TRP A 1 2.49 -9.19 -15.08
CA TRP A 1 2.44 -7.87 -14.45
C TRP A 1 1.58 -6.90 -15.26
N GLY A 2 1.17 -5.82 -14.60
CA GLY A 2 0.47 -4.69 -15.22
C GLY A 2 1.03 -3.37 -14.68
N GLU A 3 1.18 -2.37 -15.55
CA GLU A 3 1.61 -1.01 -15.19
C GLU A 3 0.40 -0.17 -14.82
N ILE A 4 0.21 0.10 -13.53
CA ILE A 4 -0.95 0.83 -13.01
C ILE A 4 -0.76 2.34 -13.17
N THR A 5 0.44 2.82 -12.91
CA THR A 5 0.88 4.20 -13.14
C THR A 5 2.34 4.18 -13.59
N PRO A 6 2.89 5.30 -14.12
CA PRO A 6 4.31 5.35 -14.46
C PRO A 6 5.27 4.95 -13.33
N SER A 7 4.82 5.04 -12.07
CA SER A 7 5.63 4.70 -10.89
C SER A 7 5.28 3.36 -10.23
N ILE A 8 4.17 2.71 -10.63
CA ILE A 8 3.65 1.51 -9.96
C ILE A 8 3.38 0.41 -10.97
N VAL A 9 4.00 -0.75 -10.74
CA VAL A 9 3.72 -2.01 -11.45
C VAL A 9 3.24 -3.05 -10.44
N ILE A 10 2.15 -3.78 -10.74
CA ILE A 10 1.68 -4.92 -9.93
C ILE A 10 2.00 -6.22 -10.65
N GLY A 11 2.44 -7.24 -9.91
CA GLY A 11 2.65 -8.57 -10.48
C GLY A 11 2.74 -9.69 -9.46
N SER A 12 3.00 -10.90 -9.98
CA SER A 12 3.34 -12.07 -9.17
C SER A 12 4.75 -11.97 -8.59
N CYS A 13 5.03 -12.77 -7.55
CA CYS A 13 6.38 -12.80 -6.97
C CYS A 13 7.41 -13.37 -7.97
N PRO A 14 8.65 -12.85 -7.95
CA PRO A 14 9.79 -13.57 -8.50
C PRO A 14 10.02 -14.85 -7.67
N MET A 15 10.22 -15.97 -8.32
CA MET A 15 10.51 -17.26 -7.68
C MET A 15 12.02 -17.47 -7.56
N THR A 16 12.77 -16.88 -8.46
CA THR A 16 14.23 -17.01 -8.57
C THR A 16 14.90 -15.66 -8.78
N ALA A 17 16.22 -15.61 -8.59
CA ALA A 17 17.02 -14.42 -8.93
C ALA A 17 16.89 -14.03 -10.41
N ALA A 18 16.80 -15.02 -11.31
CA ALA A 18 16.61 -14.76 -12.74
C ALA A 18 15.24 -14.11 -13.04
N ASP A 19 14.18 -14.53 -12.34
CA ASP A 19 12.87 -13.87 -12.47
C ASP A 19 12.94 -12.41 -12.00
N LEU A 20 13.63 -12.17 -10.89
CA LEU A 20 13.84 -10.80 -10.39
C LEU A 20 14.59 -9.94 -11.42
N GLU A 21 15.68 -10.46 -12.00
CA GLU A 21 16.45 -9.76 -13.04
C GLU A 21 15.57 -9.45 -14.27
N CYS A 22 14.75 -10.41 -14.70
CA CYS A 22 13.79 -10.23 -15.80
C CYS A 22 12.75 -9.13 -15.50
N ILE A 23 12.12 -9.17 -14.31
CA ILE A 23 11.15 -8.17 -13.88
C ILE A 23 11.75 -6.77 -13.86
N VAL A 24 12.94 -6.64 -13.26
CA VAL A 24 13.66 -5.37 -13.16
C VAL A 24 13.99 -4.79 -14.53
N ALA A 25 14.54 -5.61 -15.43
CA ALA A 25 14.93 -5.17 -16.76
C ALA A 25 13.71 -4.80 -17.63
N ALA A 26 12.67 -5.66 -17.65
CA ALA A 26 11.49 -5.46 -18.47
C ALA A 26 10.67 -4.24 -18.05
N ASN A 27 10.64 -3.92 -16.76
CA ASN A 27 9.81 -2.85 -16.22
C ASN A 27 10.60 -1.63 -15.75
N ARG A 28 11.93 -1.62 -15.88
CA ARG A 28 12.81 -0.53 -15.40
C ARG A 28 12.58 -0.23 -13.91
N ILE A 29 12.43 -1.27 -13.10
CA ILE A 29 12.13 -1.17 -11.68
C ILE A 29 13.36 -0.68 -10.90
N THR A 30 13.16 0.24 -9.97
CA THR A 30 14.20 0.73 -9.05
C THR A 30 13.90 0.40 -7.59
N ALA A 31 12.67 -0.07 -7.32
CA ALA A 31 12.27 -0.60 -6.01
C ALA A 31 11.28 -1.75 -6.17
N LEU A 32 11.24 -2.65 -5.21
CA LEU A 32 10.32 -3.77 -5.12
C LEU A 32 9.74 -3.82 -3.71
N LEU A 33 8.41 -3.88 -3.62
CA LEU A 33 7.69 -4.06 -2.36
C LEU A 33 7.05 -5.45 -2.33
N SER A 34 7.59 -6.32 -1.48
CA SER A 34 7.05 -7.66 -1.25
C SER A 34 6.04 -7.66 -0.11
N LEU A 35 4.86 -8.23 -0.36
CA LEU A 35 3.80 -8.41 0.63
C LEU A 35 3.67 -9.88 1.07
N GLN A 36 4.59 -10.75 0.64
CA GLN A 36 4.56 -12.16 1.00
C GLN A 36 4.85 -12.35 2.50
N HIS A 37 4.00 -13.12 3.17
CA HIS A 37 4.26 -13.62 4.52
C HIS A 37 5.34 -14.72 4.49
N ASP A 38 5.97 -14.99 5.63
CA ASP A 38 7.00 -16.02 5.75
C ASP A 38 6.49 -17.40 5.34
N ASP A 39 5.22 -17.72 5.66
CA ASP A 39 4.57 -18.95 5.23
C ASP A 39 4.55 -19.09 3.69
N CYS A 40 4.36 -17.99 2.95
CA CYS A 40 4.40 -18.00 1.49
C CYS A 40 5.81 -18.25 0.96
N LEU A 41 6.82 -17.64 1.58
CA LEU A 41 8.23 -17.85 1.19
C LEU A 41 8.65 -19.30 1.44
N ALA A 42 8.28 -19.87 2.60
CA ALA A 42 8.57 -21.25 2.95
C ALA A 42 7.83 -22.25 2.04
N TYR A 43 6.53 -22.00 1.77
CA TYR A 43 5.74 -22.89 0.91
C TYR A 43 6.28 -23.00 -0.52
N TRP A 44 6.78 -21.89 -1.08
CA TRP A 44 7.30 -21.81 -2.43
C TRP A 44 8.83 -21.98 -2.51
N ASP A 45 9.50 -22.28 -1.40
CA ASP A 45 10.96 -22.44 -1.29
C ASP A 45 11.73 -21.23 -1.88
N ILE A 46 11.26 -20.01 -1.53
CA ILE A 46 11.83 -18.78 -2.07
C ILE A 46 13.04 -18.35 -1.23
N ASP A 47 14.24 -18.32 -1.83
CA ASP A 47 15.44 -17.73 -1.23
C ASP A 47 15.36 -16.19 -1.20
N TYR A 48 14.58 -15.67 -0.26
CA TYR A 48 14.43 -14.22 -0.11
C TYR A 48 15.74 -13.49 0.19
N PRO A 49 16.65 -13.99 1.07
CA PRO A 49 17.98 -13.40 1.27
C PRO A 49 18.81 -13.32 -0.02
N GLY A 50 18.81 -14.36 -0.83
CA GLY A 50 19.49 -14.39 -2.12
C GLY A 50 18.91 -13.39 -3.11
N MET A 51 17.58 -13.21 -3.11
CA MET A 51 16.93 -12.16 -3.90
C MET A 51 17.33 -10.75 -3.45
N VAL A 52 17.39 -10.48 -2.14
CA VAL A 52 17.88 -9.21 -1.60
C VAL A 52 19.33 -8.93 -2.05
N ALA A 53 20.19 -9.95 -2.02
CA ALA A 53 21.56 -9.81 -2.49
C ALA A 53 21.62 -9.50 -3.99
N THR A 54 20.78 -10.14 -4.80
CA THR A 54 20.66 -9.88 -6.24
C THR A 54 20.15 -8.46 -6.51
N ALA A 55 19.09 -8.03 -5.86
CA ALA A 55 18.55 -6.68 -6.00
C ALA A 55 19.60 -5.60 -5.67
N ARG A 56 20.41 -5.81 -4.61
CA ARG A 56 21.51 -4.91 -4.25
C ARG A 56 22.53 -4.76 -5.37
N ARG A 57 22.91 -5.87 -6.02
CA ARG A 57 23.83 -5.84 -7.17
C ARG A 57 23.27 -5.03 -8.35
N MET A 58 21.95 -5.02 -8.50
CA MET A 58 21.24 -4.27 -9.54
C MET A 58 20.88 -2.83 -9.13
N ASN A 59 21.29 -2.39 -7.94
CA ASN A 59 20.89 -1.09 -7.37
C ASN A 59 19.36 -0.93 -7.23
N VAL A 60 18.67 -2.01 -6.91
CA VAL A 60 17.22 -2.05 -6.66
C VAL A 60 16.97 -2.17 -5.15
N ILE A 61 16.09 -1.33 -4.62
CA ILE A 61 15.66 -1.41 -3.22
C ILE A 61 14.63 -2.54 -3.09
N MET A 62 14.87 -3.47 -2.16
CA MET A 62 13.85 -4.43 -1.73
C MET A 62 13.28 -4.04 -0.37
N ALA A 63 12.01 -3.70 -0.35
CA ALA A 63 11.22 -3.48 0.86
C ALA A 63 10.25 -4.65 1.06
N ARG A 64 9.87 -4.91 2.31
CA ARG A 64 8.95 -5.99 2.65
C ARG A 64 8.00 -5.61 3.77
N CYS A 65 6.70 -5.81 3.55
CA CYS A 65 5.65 -5.73 4.55
C CYS A 65 4.87 -7.06 4.53
N PRO A 66 5.22 -8.03 5.39
CA PRO A 66 4.58 -9.35 5.36
C PRO A 66 3.10 -9.25 5.75
N ILE A 67 2.22 -9.76 4.88
CA ILE A 67 0.77 -9.83 5.08
C ILE A 67 0.34 -11.29 4.84
N ARG A 68 -0.42 -11.88 5.77
CA ARG A 68 -0.96 -13.23 5.61
C ARG A 68 -1.96 -13.27 4.46
N ASP A 69 -1.86 -14.32 3.63
CA ASP A 69 -2.81 -14.53 2.55
C ASP A 69 -4.16 -15.01 3.10
N PHE A 70 -5.25 -14.55 2.51
CA PHE A 70 -6.62 -14.88 2.91
C PHE A 70 -7.00 -14.54 4.36
N ASP A 71 -6.18 -13.75 5.07
CA ASP A 71 -6.44 -13.29 6.43
C ASP A 71 -6.87 -11.81 6.40
N ILE A 72 -8.19 -11.59 6.46
CA ILE A 72 -8.79 -10.24 6.42
C ILE A 72 -8.32 -9.39 7.59
N ALA A 73 -8.17 -9.98 8.78
CA ALA A 73 -7.74 -9.24 9.97
C ALA A 73 -6.27 -8.78 9.87
N ASP A 74 -5.40 -9.64 9.34
CA ASP A 74 -4.00 -9.28 9.11
C ASP A 74 -3.86 -8.28 7.95
N MET A 75 -4.63 -8.44 6.86
CA MET A 75 -4.72 -7.47 5.78
C MET A 75 -5.13 -6.09 6.28
N ARG A 76 -6.25 -5.99 7.04
CA ARG A 76 -6.73 -4.76 7.69
C ARG A 76 -5.61 -4.11 8.50
N LYS A 77 -4.96 -4.88 9.36
CA LYS A 77 -3.93 -4.39 10.29
C LYS A 77 -2.68 -3.89 9.57
N ARG A 78 -2.24 -4.61 8.52
CA ARG A 78 -0.98 -4.33 7.82
C ARG A 78 -1.11 -3.36 6.65
N LEU A 79 -2.31 -3.19 6.11
CA LEU A 79 -2.54 -2.37 4.94
C LEU A 79 -2.00 -0.94 5.05
N PRO A 80 -2.23 -0.19 6.15
CA PRO A 80 -1.68 1.15 6.27
C PRO A 80 -0.14 1.21 6.30
N GLU A 81 0.52 0.21 6.89
CA GLU A 81 1.98 0.09 6.88
C GLU A 81 2.48 -0.16 5.45
N ALA A 82 1.86 -1.09 4.72
CA ALA A 82 2.21 -1.39 3.33
C ALA A 82 2.02 -0.17 2.42
N VAL A 83 0.92 0.58 2.59
CA VAL A 83 0.65 1.83 1.86
C VAL A 83 1.69 2.90 2.19
N SER A 84 2.06 3.06 3.46
CA SER A 84 3.10 4.02 3.87
C SER A 84 4.46 3.68 3.27
N MET A 85 4.84 2.39 3.27
CA MET A 85 6.09 1.95 2.62
C MET A 85 6.07 2.24 1.11
N LEU A 86 4.96 1.95 0.43
CA LEU A 86 4.79 2.26 -0.99
C LEU A 86 4.89 3.77 -1.25
N ALA A 87 4.22 4.58 -0.42
CA ALA A 87 4.28 6.04 -0.50
C ALA A 87 5.71 6.57 -0.35
N GLY A 88 6.48 6.04 0.60
CA GLY A 88 7.89 6.40 0.79
C GLY A 88 8.78 6.06 -0.40
N LEU A 89 8.56 4.90 -1.02
CA LEU A 89 9.30 4.49 -2.22
C LEU A 89 8.99 5.42 -3.40
N ILE A 90 7.71 5.72 -3.64
CA ILE A 90 7.29 6.61 -4.73
C ILE A 90 7.72 8.05 -4.46
N GLY A 91 7.62 8.54 -3.23
CA GLY A 91 8.10 9.85 -2.81
C GLY A 91 9.61 10.04 -2.98
N SER A 92 10.37 8.95 -3.04
CA SER A 92 11.80 8.92 -3.37
C SER A 92 12.05 8.69 -4.87
N GLU A 93 11.07 8.99 -5.72
CA GLU A 93 11.11 8.86 -7.20
C GLU A 93 11.43 7.45 -7.69
N ARG A 94 11.03 6.41 -6.92
CA ARG A 94 11.25 5.02 -7.28
C ARG A 94 10.10 4.49 -8.12
N ARG A 95 10.44 3.83 -9.25
CA ARG A 95 9.50 3.00 -9.98
C ARG A 95 9.42 1.65 -9.27
N THR A 96 8.27 1.38 -8.67
CA THR A 96 8.10 0.31 -7.69
C THR A 96 7.26 -0.83 -8.24
N TYR A 97 7.81 -2.05 -8.18
CA TYR A 97 7.07 -3.28 -8.41
C TYR A 97 6.47 -3.78 -7.10
N VAL A 98 5.14 -3.86 -7.03
CA VAL A 98 4.41 -4.34 -5.86
C VAL A 98 3.91 -5.75 -6.12
N HIS A 99 4.28 -6.70 -5.28
CA HIS A 99 3.83 -8.08 -5.44
C HIS A 99 3.40 -8.74 -4.12
N CYS A 100 2.53 -9.72 -4.25
CA CYS A 100 2.32 -10.75 -3.26
C CYS A 100 2.74 -12.11 -3.86
N THR A 101 1.99 -13.18 -3.74
CA THR A 101 2.30 -14.43 -4.45
C THR A 101 1.82 -14.36 -5.91
N ALA A 102 0.52 -14.27 -6.14
CA ALA A 102 -0.07 -14.21 -7.48
C ALA A 102 -0.26 -12.79 -8.05
N GLY A 103 -0.14 -11.75 -7.22
CA GLY A 103 -0.43 -10.37 -7.63
C GLY A 103 -1.92 -10.07 -7.78
N MET A 104 -2.80 -10.87 -7.16
CA MET A 104 -4.26 -10.75 -7.31
C MET A 104 -4.98 -10.13 -6.11
N GLY A 105 -4.51 -10.36 -4.87
CA GLY A 105 -5.18 -9.90 -3.64
C GLY A 105 -4.42 -8.78 -2.94
N ARG A 106 -3.38 -9.12 -2.17
CA ARG A 106 -2.63 -8.19 -1.29
C ARG A 106 -1.94 -7.05 -2.02
N ALA A 107 -1.34 -7.31 -3.20
CA ALA A 107 -0.68 -6.28 -3.98
C ALA A 107 -1.68 -5.27 -4.57
N PRO A 108 -2.77 -5.68 -5.25
CA PRO A 108 -3.83 -4.76 -5.64
C PRO A 108 -4.45 -4.00 -4.46
N LEU A 109 -4.66 -4.66 -3.31
CA LEU A 109 -5.19 -4.01 -2.11
C LEU A 109 -4.28 -2.88 -1.62
N THR A 110 -2.96 -3.10 -1.57
CA THR A 110 -1.99 -2.09 -1.17
C THR A 110 -1.94 -0.92 -2.16
N VAL A 111 -1.95 -1.21 -3.46
CA VAL A 111 -1.98 -0.16 -4.50
C VAL A 111 -3.30 0.61 -4.48
N LEU A 112 -4.43 -0.07 -4.24
CA LEU A 112 -5.73 0.57 -4.05
C LEU A 112 -5.70 1.57 -2.89
N GLY A 113 -5.15 1.16 -1.73
CA GLY A 113 -4.96 2.04 -0.58
C GLY A 113 -4.08 3.24 -0.89
N TYR A 114 -2.98 3.05 -1.61
CA TYR A 114 -2.14 4.16 -2.04
C TYR A 114 -2.87 5.14 -2.98
N LEU A 115 -3.57 4.63 -3.99
CA LEU A 115 -4.29 5.47 -4.95
C LEU A 115 -5.35 6.33 -4.25
N ILE A 116 -6.11 5.75 -3.31
CA ILE A 116 -7.20 6.44 -2.64
C ILE A 116 -6.66 7.36 -1.52
N TRP A 117 -5.87 6.83 -0.58
CA TRP A 117 -5.49 7.57 0.62
C TRP A 117 -4.33 8.55 0.41
N VAL A 118 -3.45 8.27 -0.55
CA VAL A 118 -2.25 9.10 -0.79
C VAL A 118 -2.34 9.87 -2.09
N ALA A 119 -2.66 9.23 -3.21
CA ALA A 119 -2.73 9.88 -4.51
C ALA A 119 -4.03 10.69 -4.71
N GLY A 120 -5.12 10.37 -3.97
CA GLY A 120 -6.36 11.14 -3.98
C GLY A 120 -7.35 10.76 -5.08
N TYR A 121 -7.20 9.56 -5.65
CA TYR A 121 -8.20 8.99 -6.56
C TYR A 121 -9.48 8.65 -5.81
N ASN A 122 -10.63 8.74 -6.46
CA ASN A 122 -11.83 8.13 -5.91
C ASN A 122 -11.80 6.59 -6.08
N ARG A 123 -12.70 5.89 -5.38
CA ARG A 123 -12.72 4.42 -5.36
C ARG A 123 -12.92 3.79 -6.74
N GLU A 124 -13.83 4.36 -7.54
CA GLU A 124 -14.15 3.85 -8.87
C GLU A 124 -12.98 4.02 -9.85
N GLU A 125 -12.33 5.16 -9.81
CA GLU A 125 -11.14 5.44 -10.62
C GLU A 125 -9.98 4.52 -10.22
N ALA A 126 -9.72 4.37 -8.93
CA ALA A 126 -8.62 3.55 -8.44
C ALA A 126 -8.77 2.07 -8.83
N ILE A 127 -9.96 1.49 -8.60
CA ILE A 127 -10.19 0.09 -8.99
C ILE A 127 -10.21 -0.11 -10.49
N ARG A 128 -10.74 0.84 -11.26
CA ARG A 128 -10.73 0.78 -12.72
C ARG A 128 -9.32 0.76 -13.27
N LEU A 129 -8.41 1.62 -12.78
CA LEU A 129 -7.01 1.62 -13.18
C LEU A 129 -6.35 0.27 -12.93
N ILE A 130 -6.60 -0.33 -11.77
CA ILE A 130 -6.06 -1.64 -11.43
C ILE A 130 -6.61 -2.72 -12.37
N LEU A 131 -7.94 -2.76 -12.58
CA LEU A 131 -8.58 -3.81 -13.38
C LEU A 131 -8.29 -3.69 -14.88
N GLN A 132 -7.97 -2.51 -15.39
CA GLN A 132 -7.53 -2.34 -16.79
C GLN A 132 -6.23 -3.09 -17.08
N GLU A 133 -5.30 -3.09 -16.14
CA GLU A 133 -3.98 -3.70 -16.30
C GLU A 133 -3.88 -5.09 -15.63
N ARG A 134 -4.74 -5.35 -14.64
CA ARG A 134 -4.82 -6.61 -13.88
C ARG A 134 -6.29 -7.04 -13.73
N PRO A 135 -6.92 -7.55 -14.79
CA PRO A 135 -8.35 -7.94 -14.77
C PRO A 135 -8.68 -9.00 -13.70
N GLU A 136 -7.70 -9.82 -13.33
CA GLU A 136 -7.82 -10.85 -12.30
C GLU A 136 -7.64 -10.33 -10.86
N ALA A 137 -7.44 -9.03 -10.67
CA ALA A 137 -7.27 -8.46 -9.33
C ALA A 137 -8.57 -8.54 -8.51
N VAL A 138 -8.45 -9.04 -7.29
CA VAL A 138 -9.55 -9.19 -6.33
C VAL A 138 -9.08 -8.64 -4.97
N PRO A 139 -8.98 -7.31 -4.82
CA PRO A 139 -8.62 -6.72 -3.52
C PRO A 139 -9.70 -6.99 -2.48
N ALA A 140 -9.29 -7.28 -1.24
CA ALA A 140 -10.21 -7.55 -0.13
C ALA A 140 -10.85 -6.23 0.36
N TRP A 141 -12.01 -5.86 -0.17
CA TRP A 141 -12.71 -4.62 0.18
C TRP A 141 -13.06 -4.52 1.66
N GLU A 142 -13.44 -5.63 2.30
CA GLU A 142 -13.70 -5.67 3.73
C GLU A 142 -12.48 -5.20 4.54
N ALA A 143 -11.31 -5.72 4.22
CA ALA A 143 -10.05 -5.29 4.87
C ALA A 143 -9.74 -3.82 4.60
N PHE A 144 -10.03 -3.34 3.39
CA PHE A 144 -9.86 -1.93 3.02
C PHE A 144 -10.76 -1.01 3.84
N ASP A 145 -12.08 -1.29 3.87
CA ASP A 145 -13.08 -0.46 4.55
C ASP A 145 -12.84 -0.41 6.06
N ASP A 146 -12.48 -1.52 6.63
CA ASP A 146 -12.12 -1.62 8.04
C ASP A 146 -10.83 -0.86 8.37
N ALA A 147 -9.79 -0.97 7.54
CA ALA A 147 -8.55 -0.22 7.70
C ALA A 147 -8.77 1.29 7.55
N GLU A 148 -9.56 1.72 6.58
CA GLU A 148 -9.94 3.14 6.41
C GLU A 148 -10.68 3.67 7.63
N THR A 149 -11.60 2.87 8.19
CA THR A 149 -12.35 3.21 9.41
C THR A 149 -11.40 3.35 10.61
N ASP A 150 -10.41 2.48 10.75
CA ASP A 150 -9.43 2.56 11.83
C ASP A 150 -8.52 3.78 11.69
N LEU A 151 -8.07 4.11 10.48
CA LEU A 151 -7.33 5.34 10.20
C LEU A 151 -8.16 6.59 10.52
N GLU A 152 -9.43 6.62 10.12
CA GLU A 152 -10.31 7.75 10.42
C GLU A 152 -10.52 7.92 11.92
N LYS A 153 -10.69 6.84 12.68
CA LYS A 153 -10.78 6.89 14.15
C LYS A 153 -9.49 7.41 14.77
N CYS A 154 -8.33 6.92 14.29
CA CYS A 154 -7.02 7.31 14.79
C CYS A 154 -6.78 8.82 14.64
N TYR A 155 -7.06 9.37 13.47
CA TYR A 155 -6.79 10.77 13.13
C TYR A 155 -8.02 11.68 13.22
N ARG A 156 -9.09 11.23 13.88
CA ARG A 156 -10.37 11.94 13.93
C ARG A 156 -10.27 13.39 14.41
N ARG A 157 -9.37 13.66 15.36
CA ARG A 157 -9.20 15.01 15.92
C ARG A 157 -8.59 15.97 14.88
N GLU A 158 -7.57 15.53 14.18
CA GLU A 158 -6.92 16.33 13.14
C GLU A 158 -7.83 16.53 11.94
N ILE A 159 -8.53 15.46 11.51
CA ILE A 159 -9.52 15.54 10.43
C ILE A 159 -10.61 16.55 10.77
N LYS A 160 -11.18 16.46 11.98
CA LYS A 160 -12.23 17.40 12.45
C LYS A 160 -11.74 18.84 12.48
N ALA A 161 -10.52 19.08 13.00
CA ALA A 161 -9.96 20.42 13.07
C ALA A 161 -9.71 21.03 11.68
N LEU A 162 -9.25 20.23 10.73
CA LEU A 162 -9.03 20.68 9.36
C LEU A 162 -10.34 20.89 8.62
N ALA A 163 -11.32 19.97 8.76
CA ALA A 163 -12.66 20.11 8.15
C ALA A 163 -13.35 21.39 8.61
N TYR A 164 -13.26 21.73 9.90
CA TYR A 164 -13.80 22.98 10.44
C TYR A 164 -13.15 24.21 9.80
N LYS A 165 -11.83 24.23 9.66
CA LYS A 165 -11.11 25.33 8.98
C LYS A 165 -11.52 25.47 7.50
N LEU A 166 -11.71 24.35 6.80
CA LEU A 166 -12.15 24.38 5.39
C LEU A 166 -13.55 24.95 5.28
N HIS A 167 -14.45 24.58 6.20
CA HIS A 167 -15.80 25.10 6.25
C HIS A 167 -15.84 26.61 6.53
N GLU A 168 -15.08 27.10 7.54
CA GLU A 168 -14.99 28.53 7.84
C GLU A 168 -14.40 29.36 6.69
N ALA A 169 -13.49 28.76 5.92
CA ALA A 169 -12.91 29.39 4.74
C ALA A 169 -13.83 29.35 3.50
N GLY A 170 -14.99 28.70 3.59
CA GLY A 170 -15.95 28.58 2.49
C GLY A 170 -15.39 27.78 1.29
N VAL A 171 -14.51 26.80 1.55
CA VAL A 171 -13.86 26.02 0.49
C VAL A 171 -14.87 25.13 -0.24
N ASN A 172 -15.81 24.54 0.47
CA ASN A 172 -16.89 23.73 -0.08
C ASN A 172 -18.25 24.21 0.43
N ALA A 173 -19.29 24.03 -0.38
CA ALA A 173 -20.66 24.36 0.03
C ALA A 173 -21.27 23.29 0.98
N ASP A 174 -20.69 22.09 1.00
CA ASP A 174 -21.16 20.94 1.77
C ASP A 174 -20.15 20.56 2.87
N PRO A 175 -20.57 20.50 4.14
CA PRO A 175 -19.72 20.05 5.24
C PRO A 175 -19.19 18.62 5.08
N GLY A 176 -19.92 17.74 4.38
CA GLY A 176 -19.46 16.39 4.04
C GLY A 176 -18.25 16.40 3.09
N ALA A 177 -18.25 17.32 2.13
CA ALA A 177 -17.11 17.53 1.23
C ALA A 177 -15.89 18.07 1.98
N ASP A 178 -16.08 18.99 2.94
CA ASP A 178 -14.99 19.47 3.81
C ASP A 178 -14.38 18.35 4.65
N TRP A 179 -15.21 17.45 5.19
CA TRP A 179 -14.74 16.28 5.93
C TRP A 179 -13.93 15.33 5.03
N HIS A 180 -14.46 15.02 3.85
CA HIS A 180 -13.77 14.13 2.90
C HIS A 180 -12.42 14.71 2.47
N GLN A 181 -12.37 16.00 2.14
CA GLN A 181 -11.14 16.69 1.77
C GLN A 181 -10.12 16.70 2.92
N ALA A 182 -10.58 17.00 4.14
CA ALA A 182 -9.74 16.95 5.33
C ALA A 182 -9.19 15.56 5.59
N LYS A 183 -10.03 14.51 5.51
CA LYS A 183 -9.61 13.11 5.64
C LYS A 183 -8.51 12.76 4.64
N THR A 184 -8.73 12.99 3.36
CA THR A 184 -7.75 12.70 2.32
C THR A 184 -6.41 13.41 2.56
N ARG A 185 -6.46 14.69 2.95
CA ARG A 185 -5.25 15.48 3.22
C ARG A 185 -4.47 14.96 4.42
N ILE A 186 -5.15 14.66 5.53
CA ILE A 186 -4.52 14.12 6.75
C ILE A 186 -3.94 12.73 6.49
N LEU A 187 -4.71 11.81 5.85
CA LEU A 187 -4.20 10.47 5.56
C LEU A 187 -2.99 10.51 4.63
N ARG A 188 -3.02 11.35 3.59
CA ARG A 188 -1.85 11.57 2.72
C ARG A 188 -0.62 11.99 3.51
N GLU A 189 -0.74 13.01 4.37
CA GLU A 189 0.36 13.50 5.18
C GLU A 189 0.91 12.41 6.11
N LYS A 190 0.03 11.74 6.85
CA LYS A 190 0.41 10.72 7.84
C LYS A 190 1.05 9.48 7.20
N LEU A 191 0.48 8.99 6.09
CA LEU A 191 1.00 7.80 5.42
C LEU A 191 2.27 8.10 4.61
N ALA A 192 2.42 9.30 4.04
CA ALA A 192 3.64 9.67 3.32
C ALA A 192 4.84 9.90 4.24
N THR A 193 4.62 10.34 5.48
CA THR A 193 5.69 10.62 6.46
C THR A 193 6.04 9.44 7.36
N GLY A 194 5.26 8.34 7.32
CA GLY A 194 5.48 7.19 8.19
C GLY A 194 5.25 7.49 9.67
N ASP A 195 4.18 8.24 10.00
CA ASP A 195 3.90 8.72 11.35
C ASP A 195 3.97 7.60 12.42
N PRO A 196 4.82 7.73 13.45
CA PRO A 196 4.95 6.77 14.54
C PRO A 196 3.66 6.55 15.35
N GLY A 197 2.69 7.47 15.31
CA GLY A 197 1.37 7.31 15.92
C GLY A 197 0.63 6.07 15.41
N PHE A 198 0.85 5.69 14.16
CA PHE A 198 0.31 4.47 13.56
C PHE A 198 1.04 3.20 14.04
N ILE A 199 2.37 3.26 14.25
CA ILE A 199 3.18 2.16 14.81
C ILE A 199 2.76 1.87 16.26
N GLY A 200 2.34 2.89 17.02
CA GLY A 200 1.84 2.76 18.40
C GLY A 200 0.57 1.91 18.52
N LEU A 201 -0.35 1.98 17.54
CA LEU A 201 -1.56 1.14 17.52
C LEU A 201 -1.25 -0.35 17.29
N GLN A 202 -0.18 -0.67 16.58
CA GLN A 202 0.27 -2.05 16.38
C GLN A 202 0.86 -2.66 17.65
N ASN A 203 1.47 -1.85 18.53
CA ASN A 203 2.08 -2.29 19.78
C ASN A 203 1.04 -2.44 20.92
N ALA A 204 -0.02 -1.64 20.95
CA ALA A 204 -1.09 -1.73 21.94
C ALA A 204 -1.88 -3.06 21.86
N THR A 205 -1.94 -3.69 20.69
CA THR A 205 -2.57 -5.02 20.50
C THR A 205 -1.64 -6.19 20.82
N ARG A 206 -0.35 -5.96 21.08
CA ARG A 206 0.62 -7.00 21.50
C ARG A 206 0.68 -7.22 23.02
N SER A 207 0.11 -6.33 23.84
CA SER A 207 0.13 -6.41 25.31
C SER A 207 -1.12 -7.02 25.94
N GLY A 208 -2.00 -7.64 25.16
CA GLY A 208 -3.23 -8.28 25.63
C GLY A 208 -3.24 -9.79 25.38
N HIS A 209 -2.26 -10.51 25.94
CA HIS A 209 -2.35 -11.97 26.15
C HIS A 209 -1.59 -12.32 27.44
#